data_2f84c269142240f87858ab7013db2049
#
_entry.id   2f84c269142240f87858ab7013db2049
#
_cell.length_a   1.000
_cell.length_b   1.000
_cell.length_c   1.000
_cell.angle_alpha   90.00
_cell.angle_beta   90.00
_cell.angle_gamma   90.00
#
_symmetry.space_group_name_H-M   'P 1'
#
loop_
_entity.id
_entity.type
_entity.pdbx_description
1 polymer ?
#
loop_
_entity_poly.entity_id
_entity_poly.type
_entity_poly.pdbx_seq_one_letter_code
_entity_poly.pdbx_strand_id
1 'polypeptide(L)'
;MKSAPHVPLLATLAVGVLLQACGALPRVNAVPPDQTERAVIPGIPNSRFWLDRDLGAPFIQSVIEDLKREEEALAKSGRLTNPLPPIYLLGISGGGDDGAFAAGLLTGWSVHGDRPEFKVVTGISAGALIAPFAFLGPRYDDVVQRVATTVNREDIFHTRNSLAGLASDGMADSKPLARLLAKYVTPELLAEIAQECGNGRVLQIGTTDLDAGRAVTWNMCAIASSHAPGALALFRSIMIASASIPGAVSPVMIDVEV
;
A
#
# COMPACT_ATOMS: atom_id res chain seq x y z
N MET A 1 -43.66 22.56 43.00
CA MET A 1 -42.39 21.81 43.12
C MET A 1 -42.45 20.74 42.05
N LYS A 2 -41.63 20.86 41.00
CA LYS A 2 -41.53 19.85 39.92
C LYS A 2 -40.38 18.89 40.28
N SER A 3 -40.70 17.61 40.47
CA SER A 3 -39.71 16.56 40.72
C SER A 3 -38.83 16.34 39.50
N ALA A 4 -37.50 16.43 39.65
CA ALA A 4 -36.54 16.10 38.64
C ALA A 4 -36.54 14.58 38.35
N PRO A 5 -36.42 14.12 37.13
CA PRO A 5 -36.33 12.69 36.81
C PRO A 5 -34.98 12.12 37.30
N HIS A 6 -35.06 11.15 38.19
CA HIS A 6 -33.89 10.33 38.57
C HIS A 6 -33.52 9.43 37.40
N VAL A 7 -32.50 9.79 36.66
CA VAL A 7 -31.85 8.87 35.73
C VAL A 7 -31.19 7.77 36.54
N PRO A 8 -31.55 6.50 36.41
CA PRO A 8 -31.01 5.44 37.25
C PRO A 8 -29.50 5.29 37.01
N LEU A 9 -28.74 5.31 38.09
CA LEU A 9 -27.27 5.16 38.13
C LEU A 9 -26.76 3.96 37.33
N LEU A 10 -27.59 2.93 37.17
CA LEU A 10 -27.36 1.75 36.35
C LEU A 10 -27.23 2.06 34.84
N ALA A 11 -27.97 3.04 34.33
CA ALA A 11 -27.87 3.43 32.91
C ALA A 11 -26.55 4.16 32.59
N THR A 12 -26.06 4.97 33.54
CA THR A 12 -24.78 5.67 33.42
C THR A 12 -23.58 4.70 33.53
N LEU A 13 -23.69 3.67 34.38
CA LEU A 13 -22.65 2.62 34.47
C LEU A 13 -22.62 1.75 33.21
N ALA A 14 -23.76 1.40 32.62
CA ALA A 14 -23.84 0.60 31.40
C ALA A 14 -23.25 1.34 30.20
N VAL A 15 -23.48 2.64 30.07
CA VAL A 15 -22.88 3.48 29.02
C VAL A 15 -21.35 3.62 29.22
N GLY A 16 -20.88 3.73 30.47
CA GLY A 16 -19.46 3.80 30.80
C GLY A 16 -18.70 2.51 30.46
N VAL A 17 -19.31 1.35 30.65
CA VAL A 17 -18.71 0.05 30.27
C VAL A 17 -18.72 -0.17 28.77
N LEU A 18 -19.74 0.30 28.05
CA LEU A 18 -19.79 0.21 26.58
C LEU A 18 -18.78 1.13 25.90
N LEU A 19 -18.41 2.27 26.49
CA LEU A 19 -17.40 3.18 25.97
C LEU A 19 -15.97 2.68 26.17
N GLN A 20 -15.73 1.75 27.10
CA GLN A 20 -14.42 1.12 27.29
C GLN A 20 -14.20 -0.13 26.40
N ALA A 21 -15.25 -0.63 25.74
CA ALA A 21 -15.17 -1.77 24.84
C ALA A 21 -14.61 -1.43 23.44
N CYS A 22 -14.28 -0.18 23.18
CA CYS A 22 -13.55 0.25 21.95
C CYS A 22 -12.03 0.10 22.07
N GLY A 23 -11.52 -0.66 23.03
CA GLY A 23 -10.12 -1.09 23.04
C GLY A 23 -9.91 -2.10 21.92
N ALA A 24 -9.03 -1.80 20.97
CA ALA A 24 -8.58 -2.79 20.01
C ALA A 24 -8.20 -4.08 20.75
N LEU A 25 -8.69 -5.22 20.29
CA LEU A 25 -8.33 -6.52 20.88
C LEU A 25 -6.80 -6.60 20.93
N PRO A 26 -6.20 -7.00 22.10
CA PRO A 26 -4.76 -7.07 22.20
C PRO A 26 -4.22 -8.01 21.12
N ARG A 27 -3.35 -7.51 20.25
CA ARG A 27 -2.72 -8.33 19.22
C ARG A 27 -1.67 -9.21 19.89
N VAL A 28 -1.87 -10.51 19.75
CA VAL A 28 -0.88 -11.50 20.16
C VAL A 28 0.23 -11.49 19.10
N ASN A 29 1.49 -11.44 19.49
CA ASN A 29 2.69 -11.41 18.63
C ASN A 29 2.98 -10.07 17.93
N ALA A 30 2.50 -8.93 18.43
CA ALA A 30 3.00 -7.64 17.98
C ALA A 30 4.50 -7.51 18.30
N VAL A 31 5.24 -6.86 17.40
CA VAL A 31 6.65 -6.56 17.62
C VAL A 31 6.80 -5.63 18.82
N PRO A 32 7.64 -5.95 19.83
CA PRO A 32 7.89 -5.05 20.95
C PRO A 32 8.37 -3.67 20.46
N PRO A 33 7.93 -2.56 21.11
CA PRO A 33 8.26 -1.20 20.65
C PRO A 33 9.76 -0.91 20.51
N ASP A 34 10.60 -1.52 21.35
CA ASP A 34 12.06 -1.40 21.32
C ASP A 34 12.72 -2.22 20.21
N GLN A 35 11.98 -3.08 19.53
CA GLN A 35 12.44 -3.96 18.46
C GLN A 35 11.88 -3.58 17.08
N THR A 36 10.94 -2.65 17.02
CA THR A 36 10.24 -2.26 15.79
C THR A 36 11.21 -1.84 14.66
N GLU A 37 12.26 -1.12 15.00
CA GLU A 37 13.29 -0.66 14.05
C GLU A 37 14.10 -1.82 13.44
N ARG A 38 14.26 -2.93 14.17
CA ARG A 38 15.04 -4.10 13.75
C ARG A 38 14.22 -5.14 13.00
N ALA A 39 12.91 -5.02 13.07
CA ALA A 39 12.00 -5.96 12.44
C ALA A 39 12.12 -5.89 10.91
N VAL A 40 12.48 -6.99 10.29
CA VAL A 40 12.71 -7.13 8.83
C VAL A 40 11.76 -8.16 8.21
N ILE A 41 11.55 -8.06 6.92
CA ILE A 41 10.82 -9.09 6.19
C ILE A 41 11.75 -10.26 5.92
N PRO A 42 11.37 -11.50 6.30
CA PRO A 42 12.20 -12.69 6.11
C PRO A 42 12.66 -12.83 4.65
N GLY A 43 13.98 -12.90 4.44
CA GLY A 43 14.57 -13.09 3.13
C GLY A 43 14.48 -11.92 2.14
N ILE A 44 13.93 -10.75 2.54
CA ILE A 44 13.79 -9.58 1.67
C ILE A 44 14.33 -8.33 2.38
N PRO A 45 15.63 -8.10 2.34
CA PRO A 45 16.23 -6.91 2.94
C PRO A 45 15.78 -5.64 2.20
N ASN A 46 15.80 -4.51 2.90
CA ASN A 46 15.43 -3.19 2.36
C ASN A 46 14.03 -3.14 1.71
N SER A 47 13.13 -4.03 2.14
CA SER A 47 11.76 -4.08 1.62
C SER A 47 10.84 -3.02 2.20
N ARG A 48 11.21 -2.39 3.33
CA ARG A 48 10.42 -1.33 3.97
C ARG A 48 11.31 -0.30 4.66
N PHE A 49 10.80 0.93 4.75
CA PHE A 49 11.46 2.07 5.41
C PHE A 49 10.47 2.85 6.25
N TRP A 50 10.93 3.39 7.38
CA TRP A 50 10.20 4.32 8.23
C TRP A 50 10.47 5.75 7.74
N LEU A 51 9.42 6.56 7.55
CA LEU A 51 9.56 7.93 7.00
C LEU A 51 9.36 9.04 8.03
N ASP A 52 9.11 8.70 9.27
CA ASP A 52 8.61 9.64 10.28
C ASP A 52 9.69 10.42 11.04
N ARG A 53 10.98 10.09 10.88
CA ARG A 53 12.05 10.82 11.57
C ARG A 53 13.17 11.22 10.63
N ASP A 54 14.07 10.36 10.33
CA ASP A 54 15.13 10.63 9.35
C ASP A 54 15.01 9.60 8.25
N LEU A 55 15.08 10.05 6.99
CA LEU A 55 15.30 9.14 5.88
C LEU A 55 16.58 8.38 6.22
N GLY A 56 16.46 7.23 6.87
CA GLY A 56 17.58 6.49 7.43
C GLY A 56 18.61 6.12 6.38
N ALA A 57 19.84 5.87 6.81
CA ALA A 57 20.92 5.46 5.92
C ALA A 57 20.52 4.33 4.93
N PRO A 58 19.72 3.31 5.31
CA PRO A 58 19.26 2.29 4.37
C PRO A 58 18.41 2.82 3.22
N PHE A 59 17.54 3.80 3.47
CA PHE A 59 16.75 4.42 2.41
C PHE A 59 17.62 5.22 1.44
N ILE A 60 18.52 6.05 1.97
CA ILE A 60 19.46 6.83 1.14
C ILE A 60 20.34 5.92 0.31
N GLN A 61 20.84 4.84 0.90
CA GLN A 61 21.64 3.85 0.19
C GLN A 61 20.85 3.21 -0.95
N SER A 62 19.58 2.86 -0.71
CA SER A 62 18.69 2.33 -1.76
C SER A 62 18.51 3.32 -2.92
N VAL A 63 18.33 4.60 -2.62
CA VAL A 63 18.23 5.65 -3.66
C VAL A 63 19.53 5.76 -4.48
N ILE A 64 20.69 5.71 -3.83
CA ILE A 64 21.99 5.75 -4.52
C ILE A 64 22.13 4.54 -5.45
N GLU A 65 21.73 3.37 -5.01
CA GLU A 65 21.76 2.15 -5.81
C GLU A 65 20.81 2.21 -7.02
N ASP A 66 19.62 2.79 -6.85
CA ASP A 66 18.67 3.03 -7.93
C ASP A 66 19.23 3.99 -8.98
N LEU A 67 19.90 5.06 -8.55
CA LEU A 67 20.55 6.00 -9.47
C LEU A 67 21.69 5.37 -10.25
N LYS A 68 22.50 4.52 -9.62
CA LYS A 68 23.58 3.77 -10.31
C LYS A 68 23.01 2.82 -11.35
N ARG A 69 21.96 2.06 -11.02
CA ARG A 69 21.27 1.18 -11.96
C ARG A 69 20.71 1.94 -13.16
N GLU A 70 20.15 3.13 -12.93
CA GLU A 70 19.65 3.98 -14.01
C GLU A 70 20.77 4.45 -14.92
N GLU A 71 21.85 4.96 -14.35
CA GLU A 71 23.03 5.41 -15.13
C GLU A 71 23.57 4.27 -16.00
N GLU A 72 23.72 3.06 -15.44
CA GLU A 72 24.13 1.88 -16.19
C GLU A 72 23.13 1.52 -17.31
N ALA A 73 21.82 1.57 -17.04
CA ALA A 73 20.79 1.28 -18.03
C ALA A 73 20.78 2.31 -19.17
N LEU A 74 20.94 3.59 -18.83
CA LEU A 74 21.06 4.67 -19.82
C LEU A 74 22.32 4.51 -20.68
N ALA A 75 23.45 4.15 -20.05
CA ALA A 75 24.68 3.91 -20.79
C ALA A 75 24.54 2.71 -21.74
N LYS A 76 24.02 1.59 -21.28
CA LYS A 76 23.78 0.38 -22.10
C LYS A 76 22.85 0.62 -23.28
N SER A 77 21.83 1.48 -23.10
CA SER A 77 20.86 1.83 -24.14
C SER A 77 21.30 3.00 -25.05
N GLY A 78 22.47 3.59 -24.80
CA GLY A 78 22.96 4.76 -25.55
C GLY A 78 22.17 6.05 -25.29
N ARG A 79 21.39 6.09 -24.21
CA ARG A 79 20.57 7.25 -23.81
C ARG A 79 21.21 8.10 -22.71
N LEU A 80 22.40 7.77 -22.29
CA LEU A 80 23.15 8.59 -21.31
C LEU A 80 23.62 9.87 -22.01
N THR A 81 23.09 11.00 -21.60
CA THR A 81 23.38 12.33 -22.15
C THR A 81 23.92 13.27 -21.09
N ASN A 82 24.51 14.38 -21.51
CA ASN A 82 24.90 15.47 -20.61
C ASN A 82 24.29 16.78 -21.14
N PRO A 83 23.32 17.40 -20.41
CA PRO A 83 22.76 16.95 -19.14
C PRO A 83 21.99 15.64 -19.23
N LEU A 84 21.77 14.99 -18.09
CA LEU A 84 20.94 13.80 -17.98
C LEU A 84 19.50 14.08 -18.47
N PRO A 85 18.77 13.07 -18.97
CA PRO A 85 17.39 13.24 -19.39
C PRO A 85 16.48 13.65 -18.23
N PRO A 86 15.36 14.33 -18.51
CA PRO A 86 14.40 14.71 -17.47
C PRO A 86 13.88 13.48 -16.71
N ILE A 87 13.69 13.63 -15.40
CA ILE A 87 13.10 12.61 -14.52
C ILE A 87 11.66 12.98 -14.24
N TYR A 88 10.76 12.02 -14.45
CA TYR A 88 9.32 12.16 -14.14
C TYR A 88 8.96 11.31 -12.93
N LEU A 89 8.27 11.92 -11.96
CA LEU A 89 7.79 11.27 -10.75
C LEU A 89 6.26 11.30 -10.76
N LEU A 90 5.64 10.19 -10.37
CA LEU A 90 4.19 10.07 -10.26
C LEU A 90 3.82 9.68 -8.83
N GLY A 91 3.12 10.57 -8.14
CA GLY A 91 2.49 10.27 -6.84
C GLY A 91 0.99 10.08 -7.03
N ILE A 92 0.46 8.89 -6.71
CA ILE A 92 -0.97 8.60 -6.80
C ILE A 92 -1.55 8.59 -5.40
N SER A 93 -2.39 9.60 -5.13
CA SER A 93 -3.05 9.76 -3.83
C SER A 93 -4.12 8.69 -3.59
N GLY A 94 -4.45 8.48 -2.32
CA GLY A 94 -5.68 7.80 -1.93
C GLY A 94 -6.91 8.65 -2.22
N GLY A 95 -8.09 8.09 -1.97
CA GLY A 95 -9.36 8.79 -2.16
C GLY A 95 -10.54 7.84 -2.41
N GLY A 96 -10.38 6.54 -2.20
CA GLY A 96 -11.45 5.57 -2.47
C GLY A 96 -11.91 5.64 -3.92
N ASP A 97 -13.18 6.00 -4.13
CA ASP A 97 -13.80 6.10 -5.46
C ASP A 97 -13.14 7.18 -6.35
N ASP A 98 -12.47 8.18 -5.76
CA ASP A 98 -11.71 9.19 -6.50
C ASP A 98 -10.45 8.62 -7.21
N GLY A 99 -10.07 7.38 -6.92
CA GLY A 99 -9.07 6.64 -7.70
C GLY A 99 -9.42 6.55 -9.19
N ALA A 100 -10.72 6.62 -9.55
CA ALA A 100 -11.18 6.69 -10.92
C ALA A 100 -10.67 7.93 -11.67
N PHE A 101 -10.47 9.06 -10.97
CA PHE A 101 -9.88 10.26 -11.56
C PHE A 101 -8.42 10.01 -12.01
N ALA A 102 -7.60 9.39 -11.13
CA ALA A 102 -6.22 9.07 -11.47
C ALA A 102 -6.13 8.10 -12.65
N ALA A 103 -7.01 7.11 -12.70
CA ALA A 103 -7.08 6.16 -13.81
C ALA A 103 -7.47 6.86 -15.12
N GLY A 104 -8.52 7.71 -15.08
CA GLY A 104 -8.96 8.49 -16.24
C GLY A 104 -7.89 9.44 -16.76
N LEU A 105 -7.17 10.12 -15.86
CA LEU A 105 -6.06 11.00 -16.21
C LEU A 105 -4.93 10.22 -16.91
N LEU A 106 -4.49 9.11 -16.34
CA LEU A 106 -3.39 8.30 -16.90
C LEU A 106 -3.76 7.74 -18.27
N THR A 107 -4.96 7.19 -18.42
CA THR A 107 -5.41 6.61 -19.70
C THR A 107 -5.65 7.69 -20.74
N GLY A 108 -6.23 8.83 -20.36
CA GLY A 108 -6.37 9.99 -21.25
C GLY A 108 -5.03 10.53 -21.70
N TRP A 109 -4.03 10.59 -20.82
CA TRP A 109 -2.68 11.01 -21.14
C TRP A 109 -1.99 10.05 -22.12
N SER A 110 -2.22 8.74 -21.96
CA SER A 110 -1.74 7.75 -22.95
C SER A 110 -2.37 7.91 -24.33
N VAL A 111 -3.69 8.20 -24.36
CA VAL A 111 -4.40 8.48 -25.64
C VAL A 111 -3.88 9.76 -26.30
N HIS A 112 -3.52 10.78 -25.51
CA HIS A 112 -2.89 11.99 -26.02
C HIS A 112 -1.50 11.73 -26.63
N GLY A 113 -0.80 10.68 -26.16
CA GLY A 113 0.42 10.18 -26.78
C GLY A 113 1.74 10.74 -26.23
N ASP A 114 1.69 11.59 -25.20
CA ASP A 114 2.88 12.21 -24.60
C ASP A 114 3.08 11.83 -23.10
N ARG A 115 2.39 10.79 -22.64
CA ARG A 115 2.61 10.27 -21.29
C ARG A 115 4.05 9.80 -21.12
N PRO A 116 4.83 10.41 -20.20
CA PRO A 116 6.22 10.03 -20.02
C PRO A 116 6.34 8.68 -19.30
N GLU A 117 7.49 8.06 -19.42
CA GLU A 117 7.90 6.99 -18.55
C GLU A 117 8.27 7.58 -17.19
N PHE A 118 7.60 7.12 -16.12
CA PHE A 118 7.86 7.60 -14.76
C PHE A 118 9.04 6.86 -14.15
N LYS A 119 10.04 7.59 -13.68
CA LYS A 119 11.19 7.07 -12.94
C LYS A 119 10.78 6.54 -11.59
N VAL A 120 9.97 7.28 -10.87
CA VAL A 120 9.45 6.91 -9.55
C VAL A 120 7.93 6.94 -9.60
N VAL A 121 7.31 5.86 -9.14
CA VAL A 121 5.86 5.80 -8.92
C VAL A 121 5.60 5.47 -7.47
N THR A 122 4.80 6.29 -6.80
CA THR A 122 4.33 6.03 -5.44
C THR A 122 2.82 5.96 -5.39
N GLY A 123 2.27 5.12 -4.52
CA GLY A 123 0.83 5.00 -4.35
C GLY A 123 0.41 4.77 -2.91
N ILE A 124 -0.75 5.32 -2.55
CA ILE A 124 -1.38 5.12 -1.23
C ILE A 124 -2.86 4.81 -1.44
N SER A 125 -3.42 3.84 -0.70
CA SER A 125 -4.84 3.45 -0.74
C SER A 125 -5.29 3.09 -2.18
N ALA A 126 -6.30 3.76 -2.73
CA ALA A 126 -6.70 3.58 -4.13
C ALA A 126 -5.52 3.75 -5.10
N GLY A 127 -4.61 4.69 -4.81
CA GLY A 127 -3.38 4.89 -5.58
C GLY A 127 -2.44 3.69 -5.53
N ALA A 128 -2.38 2.96 -4.41
CA ALA A 128 -1.59 1.74 -4.31
C ALA A 128 -2.09 0.61 -5.21
N LEU A 129 -3.40 0.57 -5.49
CA LEU A 129 -4.01 -0.41 -6.39
C LEU A 129 -3.69 -0.12 -7.87
N ILE A 130 -3.42 1.13 -8.21
CA ILE A 130 -3.13 1.61 -9.57
C ILE A 130 -1.61 1.66 -9.83
N ALA A 131 -0.81 1.99 -8.82
CA ALA A 131 0.61 2.29 -8.95
C ALA A 131 1.44 1.22 -9.70
N PRO A 132 1.31 -0.09 -9.46
CA PRO A 132 2.08 -1.10 -10.18
C PRO A 132 1.82 -1.09 -11.70
N PHE A 133 0.58 -0.87 -12.11
CA PHE A 133 0.17 -0.83 -13.50
C PHE A 133 0.60 0.48 -14.16
N ALA A 134 0.45 1.62 -13.45
CA ALA A 134 0.93 2.91 -13.90
C ALA A 134 2.47 2.93 -14.08
N PHE A 135 3.19 2.22 -13.22
CA PHE A 135 4.64 2.01 -13.30
C PHE A 135 5.04 1.28 -14.58
N LEU A 136 4.31 0.25 -14.97
CA LEU A 136 4.60 -0.51 -16.20
C LEU A 136 4.14 0.19 -17.48
N GLY A 137 3.33 1.25 -17.37
CA GLY A 137 2.99 2.15 -18.47
C GLY A 137 1.72 1.81 -19.24
N PRO A 138 1.51 2.42 -20.44
CA PRO A 138 0.24 2.43 -21.17
C PRO A 138 -0.34 1.06 -21.52
N ARG A 139 0.49 0.03 -21.66
CA ARG A 139 0.04 -1.34 -21.94
C ARG A 139 -0.87 -1.95 -20.86
N TYR A 140 -0.88 -1.34 -19.68
CA TYR A 140 -1.74 -1.74 -18.55
C TYR A 140 -2.94 -0.80 -18.33
N ASP A 141 -3.20 0.16 -19.21
CA ASP A 141 -4.27 1.14 -19.05
C ASP A 141 -5.65 0.48 -18.94
N ASP A 142 -5.90 -0.59 -19.69
CA ASP A 142 -7.13 -1.40 -19.56
C ASP A 142 -7.29 -1.98 -18.15
N VAL A 143 -6.19 -2.39 -17.52
CA VAL A 143 -6.21 -2.92 -16.15
C VAL A 143 -6.42 -1.78 -15.16
N VAL A 144 -5.74 -0.64 -15.35
CA VAL A 144 -5.92 0.58 -14.55
C VAL A 144 -7.39 1.01 -14.54
N GLN A 145 -8.02 1.10 -15.72
CA GLN A 145 -9.45 1.44 -15.82
C GLN A 145 -10.32 0.41 -15.12
N ARG A 146 -10.10 -0.89 -15.34
CA ARG A 146 -10.90 -1.95 -14.71
C ARG A 146 -10.75 -1.93 -13.19
N VAL A 147 -9.53 -1.84 -12.68
CA VAL A 147 -9.29 -1.77 -11.24
C VAL A 147 -9.98 -0.55 -10.64
N ALA A 148 -9.87 0.62 -11.26
CA ALA A 148 -10.46 1.85 -10.75
C ALA A 148 -11.98 1.92 -10.88
N THR A 149 -12.59 1.29 -11.89
CA THR A 149 -14.05 1.36 -12.16
C THR A 149 -14.82 0.16 -11.60
N THR A 150 -14.18 -1.00 -11.46
CA THR A 150 -14.80 -2.21 -10.89
C THR A 150 -14.73 -2.18 -9.36
N VAL A 151 -13.88 -1.36 -8.80
CA VAL A 151 -13.66 -1.20 -7.37
C VAL A 151 -14.72 -0.23 -6.79
N ASN A 152 -16.00 -0.59 -6.93
CA ASN A 152 -17.05 0.05 -6.15
C ASN A 152 -16.92 -0.42 -4.70
N ARG A 153 -17.33 0.45 -3.76
CA ARG A 153 -17.28 0.17 -2.32
C ARG A 153 -17.90 -1.18 -1.96
N GLU A 154 -18.95 -1.59 -2.67
CA GLU A 154 -19.67 -2.86 -2.48
C GLU A 154 -18.91 -4.07 -3.03
N ASP A 155 -18.09 -3.89 -4.07
CA ASP A 155 -17.29 -4.95 -4.69
C ASP A 155 -15.97 -5.20 -3.95
N ILE A 156 -15.48 -4.20 -3.21
CA ILE A 156 -14.23 -4.31 -2.44
C ILE A 156 -14.49 -4.86 -1.05
N PHE A 157 -15.57 -4.41 -0.43
CA PHE A 157 -15.87 -4.66 0.96
C PHE A 157 -17.29 -5.21 1.15
N HIS A 158 -17.42 -6.48 1.44
CA HIS A 158 -18.67 -7.00 1.97
C HIS A 158 -18.85 -6.55 3.42
N THR A 159 -19.89 -5.73 3.68
CA THR A 159 -20.28 -5.39 5.06
C THR A 159 -20.65 -6.67 5.80
N ARG A 160 -19.98 -6.93 6.92
CA ARG A 160 -20.37 -7.99 7.84
C ARG A 160 -21.62 -7.58 8.62
N ASN A 161 -22.44 -8.54 8.99
CA ASN A 161 -23.58 -8.28 9.88
C ASN A 161 -23.06 -7.56 11.15
N SER A 162 -23.82 -6.56 11.61
CA SER A 162 -23.45 -5.65 12.70
C SER A 162 -22.94 -6.35 13.96
N LEU A 163 -23.45 -7.56 14.29
CA LEU A 163 -23.01 -8.36 15.43
C LEU A 163 -21.62 -9.02 15.20
N ALA A 164 -21.30 -9.40 13.97
CA ALA A 164 -19.99 -9.96 13.62
C ALA A 164 -18.91 -8.88 13.55
N GLY A 165 -19.28 -7.63 13.18
CA GLY A 165 -18.40 -6.48 13.18
C GLY A 165 -17.93 -6.05 14.57
N LEU A 166 -18.76 -6.22 15.59
CA LEU A 166 -18.42 -5.93 17.00
C LEU A 166 -17.39 -6.91 17.60
N ALA A 167 -17.25 -8.09 17.00
CA ALA A 167 -16.31 -9.13 17.47
C ALA A 167 -15.06 -9.25 16.58
N SER A 168 -14.85 -8.35 15.60
CA SER A 168 -13.72 -8.38 14.68
C SER A 168 -13.14 -6.99 14.48
N ASP A 169 -11.86 -6.89 14.13
CA ASP A 169 -11.12 -5.64 13.91
C ASP A 169 -11.59 -4.81 12.69
N GLY A 170 -12.70 -5.19 12.04
CA GLY A 170 -13.25 -4.46 10.91
C GLY A 170 -14.66 -4.93 10.52
N MET A 171 -15.47 -4.00 10.02
CA MET A 171 -16.85 -4.27 9.58
C MET A 171 -16.97 -4.87 8.18
N ALA A 172 -15.89 -4.87 7.40
CA ALA A 172 -15.86 -5.36 6.03
C ALA A 172 -14.73 -6.37 5.79
N ASP A 173 -14.94 -7.26 4.82
CA ASP A 173 -13.98 -8.30 4.41
C ASP A 173 -13.23 -7.86 3.14
N SER A 174 -11.90 -7.93 3.14
CA SER A 174 -11.03 -7.61 2.01
C SER A 174 -10.91 -8.72 0.96
N LYS A 175 -11.59 -9.86 1.13
CA LYS A 175 -11.53 -11.01 0.18
C LYS A 175 -11.89 -10.66 -1.27
N PRO A 176 -12.88 -9.79 -1.57
CA PRO A 176 -13.15 -9.39 -2.95
C PRO A 176 -11.96 -8.69 -3.57
N LEU A 177 -11.35 -7.72 -2.86
CA LEU A 177 -10.14 -7.03 -3.29
C LEU A 177 -8.97 -8.01 -3.49
N ALA A 178 -8.78 -8.96 -2.57
CA ALA A 178 -7.74 -9.97 -2.69
C ALA A 178 -7.92 -10.84 -3.96
N ARG A 179 -9.16 -11.20 -4.31
CA ARG A 179 -9.46 -11.93 -5.55
C ARG A 179 -9.19 -11.10 -6.79
N LEU A 180 -9.54 -9.82 -6.77
CA LEU A 180 -9.26 -8.89 -7.86
C LEU A 180 -7.74 -8.75 -8.08
N LEU A 181 -6.99 -8.53 -7.01
CA LEU A 181 -5.53 -8.44 -7.09
C LEU A 181 -4.90 -9.77 -7.53
N ALA A 182 -5.41 -10.92 -7.09
CA ALA A 182 -4.92 -12.22 -7.52
C ALA A 182 -5.06 -12.43 -9.04
N LYS A 183 -6.06 -11.80 -9.66
CA LYS A 183 -6.27 -11.85 -11.11
C LYS A 183 -5.26 -11.02 -11.91
N TYR A 184 -4.88 -9.86 -11.41
CA TYR A 184 -4.07 -8.90 -12.17
C TYR A 184 -2.62 -8.80 -11.69
N VAL A 185 -2.36 -9.01 -10.41
CA VAL A 185 -1.00 -9.03 -9.86
C VAL A 185 -0.49 -10.47 -9.90
N THR A 186 0.09 -10.84 -11.01
CA THR A 186 0.56 -12.21 -11.32
C THR A 186 2.08 -12.33 -11.16
N PRO A 187 2.66 -13.54 -11.19
CA PRO A 187 4.12 -13.71 -11.22
C PRO A 187 4.77 -12.99 -12.40
N GLU A 188 4.11 -12.94 -13.56
CA GLU A 188 4.59 -12.28 -14.77
C GLU A 188 4.66 -10.76 -14.55
N LEU A 189 3.63 -10.16 -13.95
CA LEU A 189 3.64 -8.74 -13.57
C LEU A 189 4.79 -8.42 -12.62
N LEU A 190 5.05 -9.28 -11.61
CA LEU A 190 6.19 -9.10 -10.72
C LEU A 190 7.52 -9.15 -11.47
N ALA A 191 7.68 -10.09 -12.39
CA ALA A 191 8.88 -10.20 -13.20
C ALA A 191 9.12 -8.94 -14.06
N GLU A 192 8.06 -8.38 -14.65
CA GLU A 192 8.14 -7.14 -15.42
C GLU A 192 8.51 -5.94 -14.51
N ILE A 193 7.92 -5.85 -13.30
CA ILE A 193 8.29 -4.83 -12.32
C ILE A 193 9.76 -4.99 -11.92
N ALA A 194 10.21 -6.22 -11.63
CA ALA A 194 11.60 -6.50 -11.29
C ALA A 194 12.58 -6.07 -12.40
N GLN A 195 12.21 -6.30 -13.67
CA GLN A 195 12.99 -5.87 -14.82
C GLN A 195 13.14 -4.35 -14.88
N GLU A 196 12.03 -3.62 -14.72
CA GLU A 196 12.05 -2.16 -14.72
C GLU A 196 12.82 -1.58 -13.52
N CYS A 197 12.72 -2.23 -12.36
CA CYS A 197 13.54 -1.89 -11.20
C CYS A 197 15.04 -2.15 -11.43
N GLY A 198 15.37 -3.19 -12.19
CA GLY A 198 16.74 -3.44 -12.66
C GLY A 198 17.32 -2.31 -13.52
N ASN A 199 16.45 -1.55 -14.20
CA ASN A 199 16.79 -0.35 -14.94
C ASN A 199 16.84 0.92 -14.04
N GLY A 200 16.76 0.76 -12.73
CA GLY A 200 16.84 1.83 -11.76
C GLY A 200 15.53 2.58 -11.52
N ARG A 201 14.40 2.14 -12.10
CA ARG A 201 13.08 2.70 -11.79
C ARG A 201 12.61 2.25 -10.42
N VAL A 202 11.74 3.03 -9.78
CA VAL A 202 11.34 2.84 -8.38
C VAL A 202 9.83 2.78 -8.24
N LEU A 203 9.33 1.73 -7.58
CA LEU A 203 7.92 1.60 -7.21
C LEU A 203 7.81 1.49 -5.69
N GLN A 204 7.01 2.37 -5.09
CA GLN A 204 6.78 2.40 -3.64
C GLN A 204 5.30 2.45 -3.30
N ILE A 205 4.93 1.80 -2.21
CA ILE A 205 3.58 1.86 -1.64
C ILE A 205 3.66 2.27 -0.18
N GLY A 206 2.83 3.25 0.21
CA GLY A 206 2.72 3.71 1.58
C GLY A 206 1.63 2.96 2.35
N THR A 207 1.92 2.61 3.61
CA THR A 207 0.97 2.05 4.58
C THR A 207 1.17 2.69 5.95
N THR A 208 0.30 2.36 6.91
CA THR A 208 0.51 2.68 8.32
C THR A 208 0.64 1.38 9.11
N ASP A 209 1.74 1.24 9.83
CA ASP A 209 1.88 0.20 10.87
C ASP A 209 1.02 0.63 12.06
N LEU A 210 -0.06 -0.11 12.32
CA LEU A 210 -1.02 0.24 13.37
C LEU A 210 -0.50 -0.09 14.78
N ASP A 211 0.42 -1.04 14.92
CA ASP A 211 1.00 -1.40 16.21
C ASP A 211 2.03 -0.35 16.64
N ALA A 212 2.83 0.13 15.70
CA ALA A 212 3.80 1.20 15.95
C ALA A 212 3.20 2.62 15.84
N GLY A 213 2.02 2.79 15.21
CA GLY A 213 1.43 4.09 14.91
C GLY A 213 2.26 4.92 13.93
N ARG A 214 2.98 4.28 13.00
CA ARG A 214 3.99 4.91 12.15
C ARG A 214 3.73 4.66 10.66
N ALA A 215 4.09 5.65 9.83
CA ALA A 215 4.07 5.50 8.38
C ALA A 215 5.22 4.61 7.89
N VAL A 216 4.90 3.69 6.98
CA VAL A 216 5.85 2.77 6.35
C VAL A 216 5.80 2.95 4.84
N THR A 217 6.96 3.10 4.22
CA THR A 217 7.11 3.00 2.77
C THR A 217 7.68 1.63 2.40
N TRP A 218 7.00 0.94 1.53
CA TRP A 218 7.41 -0.36 1.01
C TRP A 218 8.15 -0.20 -0.30
N ASN A 219 9.34 -0.79 -0.38
CA ASN A 219 10.11 -0.91 -1.60
C ASN A 219 9.59 -2.10 -2.41
N MET A 220 8.62 -1.84 -3.28
CA MET A 220 8.00 -2.88 -4.10
C MET A 220 8.98 -3.48 -5.11
N CYS A 221 10.01 -2.74 -5.48
CA CYS A 221 11.12 -3.21 -6.31
C CYS A 221 11.95 -4.28 -5.61
N ALA A 222 12.33 -4.07 -4.35
CA ALA A 222 13.06 -5.07 -3.55
C ALA A 222 12.25 -6.36 -3.42
N ILE A 223 10.93 -6.24 -3.21
CA ILE A 223 10.03 -7.40 -3.11
C ILE A 223 9.93 -8.14 -4.44
N ALA A 224 9.68 -7.43 -5.54
CA ALA A 224 9.55 -8.04 -6.87
C ALA A 224 10.84 -8.73 -7.34
N SER A 225 12.00 -8.17 -6.99
CA SER A 225 13.32 -8.69 -7.39
C SER A 225 13.90 -9.75 -6.44
N SER A 226 13.26 -9.99 -5.29
CA SER A 226 13.83 -10.88 -4.25
C SER A 226 13.83 -12.34 -4.62
N HIS A 227 12.95 -12.79 -5.53
CA HIS A 227 12.67 -14.20 -5.81
C HIS A 227 12.35 -15.04 -4.55
N ALA A 228 12.04 -14.39 -3.42
CA ALA A 228 11.75 -15.05 -2.16
C ALA A 228 10.43 -15.83 -2.22
N PRO A 229 10.34 -17.00 -1.59
CA PRO A 229 9.06 -17.67 -1.39
C PRO A 229 8.09 -16.72 -0.70
N GLY A 230 6.90 -16.51 -1.27
CA GLY A 230 5.91 -15.58 -0.71
C GLY A 230 6.02 -14.13 -1.18
N ALA A 231 7.01 -13.72 -1.97
CA ALA A 231 7.15 -12.34 -2.49
C ALA A 231 5.86 -11.83 -3.18
N LEU A 232 5.23 -12.66 -4.01
CA LEU A 232 3.95 -12.33 -4.66
C LEU A 232 2.81 -12.13 -3.65
N ALA A 233 2.74 -12.98 -2.63
CA ALA A 233 1.73 -12.86 -1.59
C ALA A 233 1.95 -11.58 -0.77
N LEU A 234 3.20 -11.29 -0.39
CA LEU A 234 3.57 -10.06 0.31
C LEU A 234 3.23 -8.83 -0.53
N PHE A 235 3.58 -8.82 -1.81
CA PHE A 235 3.29 -7.71 -2.72
C PHE A 235 1.79 -7.37 -2.74
N ARG A 236 0.94 -8.39 -2.89
CA ARG A 236 -0.53 -8.26 -2.84
C ARG A 236 -1.01 -7.79 -1.46
N SER A 237 -0.45 -8.34 -0.38
CA SER A 237 -0.81 -7.99 0.99
C SER A 237 -0.53 -6.51 1.30
N ILE A 238 0.58 -5.97 0.80
CA ILE A 238 0.92 -4.54 0.95
C ILE A 238 -0.09 -3.65 0.22
N MET A 239 -0.50 -4.03 -1.00
CA MET A 239 -1.53 -3.28 -1.75
C MET A 239 -2.87 -3.28 -0.99
N ILE A 240 -3.28 -4.43 -0.43
CA ILE A 240 -4.48 -4.56 0.40
C ILE A 240 -4.34 -3.74 1.68
N ALA A 241 -3.20 -3.85 2.37
CA ALA A 241 -2.93 -3.11 3.61
C ALA A 241 -3.05 -1.60 3.40
N SER A 242 -2.50 -1.09 2.29
CA SER A 242 -2.61 0.32 1.93
C SER A 242 -4.05 0.76 1.69
N ALA A 243 -4.89 -0.11 1.13
CA ALA A 243 -6.30 0.18 0.85
C ALA A 243 -7.23 -0.11 2.06
N SER A 244 -6.71 -0.70 3.14
CA SER A 244 -7.51 -1.07 4.31
C SER A 244 -7.67 0.12 5.25
N ILE A 245 -8.89 0.67 5.29
CA ILE A 245 -9.23 1.80 6.18
C ILE A 245 -9.44 1.26 7.60
N PRO A 246 -8.70 1.76 8.61
CA PRO A 246 -8.86 1.33 9.99
C PRO A 246 -10.30 1.50 10.48
N GLY A 247 -10.82 0.48 11.19
CA GLY A 247 -12.20 0.44 11.66
C GLY A 247 -13.24 0.02 10.61
N ALA A 248 -12.98 0.21 9.32
CA ALA A 248 -13.86 -0.24 8.25
C ALA A 248 -13.45 -1.62 7.71
N VAL A 249 -12.16 -1.86 7.56
CA VAL A 249 -11.61 -3.11 7.05
C VAL A 249 -10.62 -3.69 8.05
N SER A 250 -10.56 -5.01 8.16
CA SER A 250 -9.58 -5.67 9.04
C SER A 250 -8.15 -5.35 8.60
N PRO A 251 -7.25 -5.04 9.54
CA PRO A 251 -5.84 -4.87 9.23
C PRO A 251 -5.23 -6.09 8.57
N VAL A 252 -4.25 -5.88 7.71
CA VAL A 252 -3.48 -6.95 7.09
C VAL A 252 -2.29 -7.26 7.98
N MET A 253 -2.17 -8.52 8.38
CA MET A 253 -1.00 -8.99 9.13
C MET A 253 0.15 -9.29 8.15
N ILE A 254 1.35 -8.82 8.49
CA ILE A 254 2.57 -9.06 7.73
C ILE A 254 3.61 -9.62 8.69
N ASP A 255 4.12 -10.80 8.37
CA ASP A 255 5.12 -11.48 9.19
C ASP A 255 6.48 -10.78 9.10
N VAL A 256 7.14 -10.60 10.24
CA VAL A 256 8.47 -10.03 10.37
C VAL A 256 9.34 -10.85 11.33
N GLU A 257 10.65 -10.73 11.18
CA GLU A 257 11.65 -11.28 12.08
C GLU A 257 12.38 -10.15 12.83
N VAL A 258 12.82 -10.41 14.08
CA VAL A 258 13.51 -9.43 14.95
C VAL A 258 14.88 -9.96 15.37
#